data_e74484de56050dd688a75b8d23ef0f95
#
_entry.id   e74484de56050dd688a75b8d23ef0f95
#
_cell.length_a   1.000
_cell.length_b   1.000
_cell.length_c   1.000
_cell.angle_alpha   90.00
_cell.angle_beta   90.00
_cell.angle_gamma   90.00
#
_symmetry.space_group_name_H-M   'P 1'
#
loop_
_entity.id
_entity.type
_entity.pdbx_description
1 polymer ?
#
loop_
_entity_poly.entity_id
_entity_poly.type
_entity_poly.pdbx_seq_one_letter_code
_entity_poly.pdbx_strand_id
1 'polypeptide(L)'
;MLRPALISLAACTSLALGGCSGANSPSLPTLPQLTGTVTEAPIVGAPTEVYERIARGIMTCWFGTSGPLKANYVYHAEAEPAGKGGNAEIIIHERDRLSDNPKGPRAYRIAISPDGETTTLLFENLKLPEPMAKSMEADARRWGAGAFGCADMEAGGWSENKPEPPGPAKDGKKQRHPEKDPKKD
;
A
#
# COMPACT_ATOMS: atom_id res chain seq x y z
N MET A 1 -25.66 -21.45 -55.52
CA MET A 1 -26.79 -20.50 -55.71
C MET A 1 -26.27 -19.13 -55.25
N LEU A 2 -25.99 -18.30 -56.25
CA LEU A 2 -25.54 -16.90 -56.05
C LEU A 2 -26.75 -16.01 -55.68
N ARG A 3 -26.55 -15.06 -54.77
CA ARG A 3 -27.35 -13.84 -54.70
C ARG A 3 -26.47 -12.63 -54.45
N PRO A 4 -26.63 -11.60 -55.27
CA PRO A 4 -25.74 -10.44 -55.27
C PRO A 4 -26.32 -9.26 -54.46
N ALA A 5 -25.43 -8.42 -54.05
CA ALA A 5 -25.39 -6.97 -53.94
C ALA A 5 -26.66 -6.19 -53.52
N LEU A 6 -26.47 -5.26 -52.59
CA LEU A 6 -26.90 -3.87 -52.76
C LEU A 6 -26.05 -2.92 -51.96
N ILE A 7 -25.29 -2.16 -52.71
CA ILE A 7 -24.54 -0.96 -52.29
C ILE A 7 -25.57 0.15 -52.06
N SER A 8 -25.54 0.78 -50.91
CA SER A 8 -26.18 2.08 -50.71
C SER A 8 -25.15 3.08 -50.22
N LEU A 9 -24.73 3.88 -51.16
CA LEU A 9 -24.16 5.22 -50.94
C LEU A 9 -25.25 6.14 -50.36
N ALA A 10 -25.00 6.82 -49.29
CA ALA A 10 -25.73 8.01 -48.93
C ALA A 10 -24.72 9.07 -48.44
N ALA A 11 -24.79 10.16 -49.18
CA ALA A 11 -23.90 11.31 -49.20
C ALA A 11 -24.07 12.22 -47.99
N CYS A 12 -22.97 12.89 -47.71
CA CYS A 12 -22.75 14.24 -47.16
C CYS A 12 -23.94 15.06 -46.72
N THR A 13 -23.84 15.61 -45.53
CA THR A 13 -24.17 17.05 -45.34
C THR A 13 -23.34 17.61 -44.19
N SER A 14 -22.40 18.47 -44.56
CA SER A 14 -21.67 19.38 -43.70
C SER A 14 -22.64 20.47 -43.22
N LEU A 15 -22.81 20.62 -41.92
CA LEU A 15 -23.37 21.84 -41.31
C LEU A 15 -22.34 22.37 -40.32
N ALA A 16 -21.65 23.41 -40.76
CA ALA A 16 -20.93 24.31 -39.89
C ALA A 16 -21.95 25.28 -39.27
N LEU A 17 -22.01 25.34 -37.97
CA LEU A 17 -22.61 26.40 -37.17
C LEU A 17 -21.72 26.59 -35.97
N GLY A 18 -20.94 27.59 -35.90
CA GLY A 18 -21.21 28.88 -35.35
C GLY A 18 -21.11 28.86 -33.83
N GLY A 19 -20.05 29.45 -33.28
CA GLY A 19 -19.68 29.62 -31.90
C GLY A 19 -20.78 30.00 -30.91
N CYS A 20 -20.61 29.52 -29.69
CA CYS A 20 -21.04 30.24 -28.48
C CYS A 20 -19.94 30.08 -27.43
N SER A 21 -19.23 31.19 -27.29
CA SER A 21 -18.41 31.49 -26.11
C SER A 21 -19.31 31.54 -24.86
N GLY A 22 -18.84 31.01 -23.77
CA GLY A 22 -19.35 31.30 -22.44
C GLY A 22 -20.34 30.28 -21.87
N ALA A 23 -19.84 29.14 -21.51
CA ALA A 23 -20.48 28.34 -20.46
C ALA A 23 -19.44 28.14 -19.35
N ASN A 24 -19.70 28.77 -18.20
CA ASN A 24 -19.10 28.36 -16.94
C ASN A 24 -19.41 26.86 -16.77
N SER A 25 -18.46 26.02 -17.12
CA SER A 25 -18.51 24.61 -16.77
C SER A 25 -18.57 24.54 -15.26
N PRO A 26 -19.62 23.97 -14.65
CA PRO A 26 -19.57 23.67 -13.23
C PRO A 26 -18.35 22.77 -13.04
N SER A 27 -17.40 23.23 -12.22
CA SER A 27 -16.28 22.40 -11.78
C SER A 27 -16.85 21.17 -11.12
N LEU A 28 -16.76 20.04 -11.83
CA LEU A 28 -17.06 18.73 -11.25
C LEU A 28 -16.20 18.61 -9.98
N PRO A 29 -16.78 18.13 -8.86
CA PRO A 29 -16.00 17.90 -7.68
C PRO A 29 -14.84 16.99 -8.08
N THR A 30 -13.63 17.49 -7.86
CA THR A 30 -12.40 16.71 -8.06
C THR A 30 -12.53 15.50 -7.16
N LEU A 31 -12.75 14.32 -7.75
CA LEU A 31 -12.67 13.07 -7.02
C LEU A 31 -11.30 13.05 -6.33
N PRO A 32 -11.22 12.66 -5.05
CA PRO A 32 -9.95 12.53 -4.40
C PRO A 32 -9.08 11.62 -5.26
N GLN A 33 -7.96 12.15 -5.75
CA GLN A 33 -6.97 11.34 -6.44
C GLN A 33 -6.50 10.29 -5.43
N LEU A 34 -6.76 9.03 -5.74
CA LEU A 34 -6.21 7.91 -5.01
C LEU A 34 -4.69 7.99 -5.19
N THR A 35 -4.01 8.53 -4.20
CA THR A 35 -2.54 8.58 -4.17
C THR A 35 -2.02 7.21 -3.72
N GLY A 36 -2.11 6.24 -4.61
CA GLY A 36 -1.47 4.94 -4.42
C GLY A 36 -0.06 4.95 -5.00
N THR A 37 0.87 4.31 -4.32
CA THR A 37 2.20 4.08 -4.86
C THR A 37 2.16 2.87 -5.78
N VAL A 38 2.37 3.09 -7.08
CA VAL A 38 2.49 2.00 -8.05
C VAL A 38 3.85 1.33 -7.88
N THR A 39 3.90 0.01 -7.91
CA THR A 39 5.15 -0.74 -7.89
C THR A 39 5.95 -0.47 -9.14
N GLU A 40 7.17 0.02 -9.02
CA GLU A 40 8.06 0.28 -10.15
C GLU A 40 8.48 -1.01 -10.87
N ALA A 41 8.62 -2.12 -10.15
CA ALA A 41 8.97 -3.41 -10.69
C ALA A 41 7.81 -4.41 -10.54
N PRO A 42 7.31 -4.98 -11.65
CA PRO A 42 6.29 -6.02 -11.61
C PRO A 42 6.84 -7.29 -10.98
N ILE A 43 5.98 -8.02 -10.28
CA ILE A 43 6.33 -9.27 -9.60
C ILE A 43 6.06 -10.45 -10.53
N VAL A 44 7.02 -11.35 -10.65
CA VAL A 44 6.87 -12.57 -11.47
C VAL A 44 5.87 -13.54 -10.80
N GLY A 45 4.92 -14.01 -11.59
CA GLY A 45 3.90 -14.98 -11.19
C GLY A 45 2.48 -14.48 -11.40
N ALA A 46 1.54 -15.41 -11.37
CA ALA A 46 0.12 -15.10 -11.50
C ALA A 46 -0.39 -14.32 -10.27
N PRO A 47 -1.39 -13.42 -10.43
CA PRO A 47 -1.91 -12.63 -9.30
C PRO A 47 -2.38 -13.48 -8.11
N THR A 48 -2.98 -14.63 -8.37
CA THR A 48 -3.42 -15.57 -7.33
C THR A 48 -2.25 -16.11 -6.49
N GLU A 49 -1.14 -16.45 -7.14
CA GLU A 49 0.07 -16.93 -6.45
C GLU A 49 0.73 -15.82 -5.63
N VAL A 50 0.80 -14.61 -6.21
CA VAL A 50 1.33 -13.43 -5.53
C VAL A 50 0.46 -13.09 -4.32
N TYR A 51 -0.87 -13.10 -4.49
CA TYR A 51 -1.83 -12.92 -3.40
C TYR A 51 -1.61 -13.93 -2.27
N GLU A 52 -1.51 -15.23 -2.58
CA GLU A 52 -1.32 -16.28 -1.57
C GLU A 52 -0.02 -16.07 -0.77
N ARG A 53 1.07 -15.69 -1.44
CA ARG A 53 2.36 -15.40 -0.79
C ARG A 53 2.25 -14.21 0.17
N ILE A 54 1.64 -13.12 -0.28
CA ILE A 54 1.43 -11.91 0.53
C ILE A 54 0.49 -12.21 1.70
N ALA A 55 -0.67 -12.84 1.45
CA ALA A 55 -1.64 -13.16 2.48
C ALA A 55 -1.06 -14.04 3.59
N ARG A 56 -0.23 -15.04 3.22
CA ARG A 56 0.48 -15.87 4.18
C ARG A 56 1.45 -15.06 5.04
N GLY A 57 2.22 -14.17 4.43
CA GLY A 57 3.13 -13.27 5.14
C GLY A 57 2.38 -12.38 6.14
N ILE A 58 1.29 -11.75 5.70
CA ILE A 58 0.42 -10.92 6.53
C ILE A 58 -0.10 -11.68 7.74
N MET A 59 -0.69 -12.86 7.51
CA MET A 59 -1.27 -13.66 8.59
C MET A 59 -0.22 -14.16 9.58
N THR A 60 0.99 -14.45 9.10
CA THR A 60 2.07 -14.94 9.95
C THR A 60 2.75 -13.80 10.73
N CYS A 61 3.04 -12.68 10.06
CA CYS A 61 3.89 -11.64 10.60
C CYS A 61 3.09 -10.47 11.19
N TRP A 62 2.10 -9.93 10.47
CA TRP A 62 1.36 -8.75 10.95
C TRP A 62 0.24 -9.13 11.92
N PHE A 63 -0.41 -10.28 11.72
CA PHE A 63 -1.53 -10.77 12.53
C PHE A 63 -1.20 -12.04 13.35
N GLY A 64 0.03 -12.54 13.30
CA GLY A 64 0.51 -13.65 14.09
C GLY A 64 0.39 -13.42 15.61
N THR A 65 0.92 -14.33 16.41
CA THR A 65 0.77 -14.27 17.88
C THR A 65 1.32 -12.97 18.48
N SER A 66 2.45 -12.47 17.96
CA SER A 66 3.10 -11.21 18.35
C SER A 66 3.00 -10.13 17.27
N GLY A 67 2.09 -10.31 16.31
CA GLY A 67 1.95 -9.40 15.17
C GLY A 67 1.49 -8.01 15.59
N PRO A 68 2.12 -6.95 15.05
CA PRO A 68 1.89 -5.57 15.48
C PRO A 68 0.48 -5.07 15.17
N LEU A 69 -0.19 -5.63 14.16
CA LEU A 69 -1.53 -5.18 13.76
C LEU A 69 -2.67 -5.89 14.48
N LYS A 70 -2.42 -7.05 15.07
CA LYS A 70 -3.46 -7.93 15.63
C LYS A 70 -4.39 -7.26 16.64
N ALA A 71 -3.86 -6.36 17.46
CA ALA A 71 -4.62 -5.73 18.52
C ALA A 71 -5.60 -4.67 18.01
N ASN A 72 -5.20 -3.85 17.03
CA ASN A 72 -5.89 -2.64 16.64
C ASN A 72 -6.48 -2.68 15.22
N TYR A 73 -6.17 -3.72 14.46
CA TYR A 73 -6.60 -3.82 13.06
C TYR A 73 -7.28 -5.15 12.77
N VAL A 74 -7.96 -5.21 11.63
CA VAL A 74 -8.66 -6.38 11.11
C VAL A 74 -8.24 -6.59 9.66
N TYR A 75 -7.85 -7.83 9.34
CA TYR A 75 -7.56 -8.27 7.98
C TYR A 75 -8.85 -8.62 7.24
N HIS A 76 -8.96 -8.15 6.01
CA HIS A 76 -9.98 -8.54 5.06
C HIS A 76 -9.35 -8.71 3.69
N ALA A 77 -9.73 -9.74 2.95
CA ALA A 77 -9.23 -9.94 1.61
C ALA A 77 -10.31 -10.57 0.71
N GLU A 78 -10.26 -10.19 -0.56
CA GLU A 78 -11.08 -10.73 -1.62
C GLU A 78 -10.17 -11.08 -2.80
N ALA A 79 -10.40 -12.21 -3.44
CA ALA A 79 -9.66 -12.63 -4.61
C ALA A 79 -10.60 -13.25 -5.64
N GLU A 80 -10.43 -12.85 -6.89
CA GLU A 80 -11.13 -13.43 -8.01
C GLU A 80 -10.46 -14.74 -8.45
N PRO A 81 -11.24 -15.73 -8.90
CA PRO A 81 -10.67 -16.91 -9.53
C PRO A 81 -9.81 -16.52 -10.75
N ALA A 82 -8.73 -17.28 -10.99
CA ALA A 82 -7.82 -17.05 -12.12
C ALA A 82 -8.56 -16.95 -13.48
N GLY A 83 -9.63 -17.72 -13.67
CA GLY A 83 -10.45 -17.68 -14.88
C GLY A 83 -11.29 -16.39 -15.07
N LYS A 84 -11.33 -15.51 -14.06
CA LYS A 84 -12.00 -14.19 -14.12
C LYS A 84 -11.00 -13.01 -14.10
N GLY A 85 -9.72 -13.28 -14.32
CA GLY A 85 -8.69 -12.26 -14.29
C GLY A 85 -7.75 -12.36 -13.09
N GLY A 86 -8.19 -13.00 -11.99
CA GLY A 86 -7.35 -13.26 -10.82
C GLY A 86 -7.00 -12.02 -9.99
N ASN A 87 -7.72 -10.89 -10.17
CA ASN A 87 -7.51 -9.72 -9.32
C ASN A 87 -7.73 -10.07 -7.85
N ALA A 88 -6.96 -9.44 -6.97
CA ALA A 88 -7.17 -9.60 -5.54
C ALA A 88 -6.98 -8.26 -4.83
N GLU A 89 -7.61 -8.14 -3.67
CA GLU A 89 -7.55 -6.97 -2.82
C GLU A 89 -7.38 -7.41 -1.36
N ILE A 90 -6.42 -6.79 -0.69
CA ILE A 90 -6.22 -6.96 0.75
C ILE A 90 -6.45 -5.61 1.41
N ILE A 91 -7.33 -5.58 2.41
CA ILE A 91 -7.68 -4.37 3.13
C ILE A 91 -7.40 -4.59 4.61
N ILE A 92 -6.66 -3.66 5.20
CA ILE A 92 -6.49 -3.58 6.64
C ILE A 92 -7.44 -2.50 7.15
N HIS A 93 -8.34 -2.90 8.03
CA HIS A 93 -9.31 -2.02 8.68
C HIS A 93 -8.85 -1.69 10.09
N GLU A 94 -9.15 -0.49 10.58
CA GLU A 94 -9.14 -0.22 12.02
C GLU A 94 -10.14 -1.17 12.69
N ARG A 95 -9.82 -1.63 13.91
CA ARG A 95 -10.73 -2.50 14.65
C ARG A 95 -11.80 -1.67 15.34
N ASP A 96 -13.05 -1.86 14.95
CA ASP A 96 -14.20 -1.36 15.71
C ASP A 96 -14.50 -2.30 16.88
N ARG A 97 -14.37 -1.81 18.08
CA ARG A 97 -14.63 -2.56 19.33
C ARG A 97 -16.03 -2.33 19.88
N LEU A 98 -16.79 -1.41 19.30
CA LEU A 98 -18.12 -1.03 19.74
C LEU A 98 -19.23 -1.66 18.91
N SER A 99 -18.89 -2.22 17.76
CA SER A 99 -19.81 -2.84 16.81
C SER A 99 -19.63 -4.36 16.79
N ASP A 100 -20.73 -5.07 16.50
CA ASP A 100 -20.69 -6.51 16.24
C ASP A 100 -19.83 -6.84 15.00
N ASN A 101 -19.73 -5.92 14.05
CA ASN A 101 -18.80 -6.01 12.93
C ASN A 101 -17.46 -5.34 13.30
N PRO A 102 -16.38 -6.11 13.46
CA PRO A 102 -15.10 -5.54 13.89
C PRO A 102 -14.39 -4.71 12.81
N LYS A 103 -14.92 -4.67 11.58
CA LYS A 103 -14.33 -3.90 10.46
C LYS A 103 -14.74 -2.44 10.56
N GLY A 104 -13.89 -1.61 11.08
CA GLY A 104 -14.00 -0.16 11.06
C GLY A 104 -13.53 0.44 9.73
N PRO A 105 -13.13 1.72 9.72
CA PRO A 105 -12.62 2.37 8.51
C PRO A 105 -11.41 1.65 7.90
N ARG A 106 -11.25 1.78 6.59
CA ARG A 106 -10.06 1.28 5.89
C ARG A 106 -8.84 2.10 6.28
N ALA A 107 -7.76 1.42 6.66
CA ALA A 107 -6.50 2.04 7.06
C ALA A 107 -5.39 1.85 6.01
N TYR A 108 -5.39 0.70 5.33
CA TYR A 108 -4.41 0.39 4.30
C TYR A 108 -5.00 -0.58 3.28
N ARG A 109 -4.57 -0.46 2.02
CA ARG A 109 -5.06 -1.31 0.93
C ARG A 109 -3.89 -1.78 0.06
N ILE A 110 -3.94 -3.03 -0.36
CA ILE A 110 -3.06 -3.61 -1.37
C ILE A 110 -3.95 -4.15 -2.48
N ALA A 111 -3.87 -3.58 -3.68
CA ALA A 111 -4.48 -4.15 -4.86
C ALA A 111 -3.45 -4.95 -5.66
N ILE A 112 -3.85 -6.11 -6.14
CA ILE A 112 -3.03 -7.09 -6.84
C ILE A 112 -3.70 -7.37 -8.17
N SER A 113 -3.05 -7.01 -9.26
CA SER A 113 -3.65 -7.06 -10.60
C SER A 113 -2.71 -7.72 -11.61
N PRO A 114 -3.26 -8.44 -12.60
CA PRO A 114 -2.45 -9.01 -13.66
C PRO A 114 -1.84 -7.92 -14.55
N ASP A 115 -0.62 -8.17 -15.00
CA ASP A 115 0.09 -7.35 -16.00
C ASP A 115 0.88 -8.29 -16.94
N GLY A 116 0.19 -8.82 -17.94
CA GLY A 116 0.72 -9.87 -18.81
C GLY A 116 1.07 -11.15 -18.03
N GLU A 117 2.34 -11.53 -18.04
CA GLU A 117 2.86 -12.69 -17.29
C GLU A 117 3.33 -12.34 -15.87
N THR A 118 3.13 -11.10 -15.47
CA THR A 118 3.53 -10.55 -14.18
C THR A 118 2.34 -10.02 -13.40
N THR A 119 2.60 -9.58 -12.18
CA THR A 119 1.59 -9.00 -11.28
C THR A 119 2.05 -7.63 -10.81
N THR A 120 1.14 -6.67 -10.89
CA THR A 120 1.33 -5.32 -10.37
C THR A 120 0.71 -5.19 -8.97
N LEU A 121 1.42 -4.54 -8.06
CA LEU A 121 0.94 -4.18 -6.73
C LEU A 121 0.72 -2.68 -6.63
N LEU A 122 -0.47 -2.29 -6.20
CA LEU A 122 -0.80 -0.90 -5.84
C LEU A 122 -1.04 -0.82 -4.34
N PHE A 123 -0.37 0.10 -3.67
CA PHE A 123 -0.48 0.33 -2.23
C PHE A 123 -1.13 1.67 -1.95
N GLU A 124 -2.10 1.67 -1.04
CA GLU A 124 -2.79 2.89 -0.61
C GLU A 124 -2.73 2.98 0.92
N ASN A 125 -2.00 3.97 1.41
CA ASN A 125 -2.04 4.33 2.82
C ASN A 125 -3.16 5.34 3.06
N LEU A 126 -4.18 4.95 3.81
CA LEU A 126 -5.35 5.77 4.10
C LEU A 126 -5.28 6.44 5.47
N LYS A 127 -4.68 5.77 6.47
CA LYS A 127 -4.69 6.23 7.86
C LYS A 127 -3.49 5.79 8.71
N LEU A 128 -2.62 4.95 8.19
CA LEU A 128 -1.49 4.46 8.98
C LEU A 128 -0.40 5.52 9.09
N PRO A 129 0.37 5.53 10.20
CA PRO A 129 1.62 6.26 10.26
C PRO A 129 2.53 5.89 9.09
N GLU A 130 3.13 6.90 8.46
CA GLU A 130 3.94 6.71 7.24
C GLU A 130 5.08 5.68 7.40
N PRO A 131 5.82 5.62 8.52
CA PRO A 131 6.84 4.59 8.71
C PRO A 131 6.25 3.17 8.70
N MET A 132 5.08 2.97 9.31
CA MET A 132 4.38 1.70 9.34
C MET A 132 3.94 1.29 7.92
N ALA A 133 3.32 2.21 7.18
CA ALA A 133 2.88 1.95 5.81
C ALA A 133 4.04 1.55 4.90
N LYS A 134 5.20 2.21 5.00
CA LYS A 134 6.42 1.86 4.25
C LYS A 134 6.95 0.48 4.63
N SER A 135 6.94 0.11 5.90
CA SER A 135 7.35 -1.22 6.33
C SER A 135 6.41 -2.30 5.79
N MET A 136 5.10 -2.02 5.79
CA MET A 136 4.10 -2.93 5.22
C MET A 136 4.27 -3.11 3.71
N GLU A 137 4.52 -2.02 2.98
CA GLU A 137 4.81 -2.07 1.56
C GLU A 137 6.06 -2.92 1.26
N ALA A 138 7.16 -2.66 1.98
CA ALA A 138 8.41 -3.41 1.82
C ALA A 138 8.23 -4.92 2.10
N ASP A 139 7.49 -5.26 3.13
CA ASP A 139 7.16 -6.66 3.46
C ASP A 139 6.30 -7.31 2.37
N ALA A 140 5.23 -6.65 1.94
CA ALA A 140 4.33 -7.19 0.92
C ALA A 140 5.07 -7.42 -0.41
N ARG A 141 5.94 -6.49 -0.83
CA ARG A 141 6.81 -6.65 -2.02
C ARG A 141 7.74 -7.85 -1.87
N ARG A 142 8.38 -7.97 -0.72
CA ARG A 142 9.30 -9.06 -0.43
C ARG A 142 8.61 -10.42 -0.46
N TRP A 143 7.43 -10.55 0.15
CA TRP A 143 6.64 -11.79 0.09
C TRP A 143 6.09 -12.08 -1.30
N GLY A 144 5.59 -11.06 -1.98
CA GLY A 144 5.13 -11.18 -3.36
C GLY A 144 6.24 -11.73 -4.28
N ALA A 145 7.48 -11.28 -4.11
CA ALA A 145 8.64 -11.76 -4.83
C ALA A 145 9.11 -13.18 -4.40
N GLY A 146 8.44 -13.81 -3.42
CA GLY A 146 8.70 -15.18 -3.00
C GLY A 146 9.58 -15.34 -1.77
N ALA A 147 9.93 -14.25 -1.08
CA ALA A 147 10.64 -14.36 0.20
C ALA A 147 9.71 -14.87 1.32
N PHE A 148 10.28 -15.51 2.32
CA PHE A 148 9.58 -16.05 3.48
C PHE A 148 10.01 -15.34 4.77
N GLY A 149 9.19 -15.53 5.82
CA GLY A 149 9.48 -15.04 7.17
C GLY A 149 9.15 -13.56 7.35
N CYS A 150 9.26 -13.14 8.60
CA CYS A 150 9.04 -11.76 8.99
C CYS A 150 10.35 -10.98 8.88
N ALA A 151 10.30 -9.73 8.43
CA ALA A 151 11.41 -8.82 8.62
C ALA A 151 11.60 -8.59 10.12
N ASP A 152 12.83 -8.29 10.56
CA ASP A 152 13.10 -8.01 11.96
C ASP A 152 12.25 -6.81 12.41
N MET A 153 11.15 -7.12 13.09
CA MET A 153 10.22 -6.11 13.61
C MET A 153 10.89 -5.20 14.65
N GLU A 154 12.01 -5.65 15.20
CA GLU A 154 12.85 -4.89 16.13
C GLU A 154 13.64 -3.77 15.45
N ALA A 155 13.86 -3.84 14.15
CA ALA A 155 14.56 -2.82 13.38
C ALA A 155 13.77 -1.50 13.16
N GLY A 156 12.63 -1.36 13.80
CA GLY A 156 12.04 -0.06 14.12
C GLY A 156 11.12 0.57 13.11
N GLY A 157 10.55 -0.16 12.13
CA GLY A 157 9.49 0.36 11.28
C GLY A 157 8.08 0.26 11.86
N TRP A 158 7.88 -0.59 12.87
CA TRP A 158 6.58 -1.02 13.36
C TRP A 158 6.11 -0.36 14.67
N SER A 159 6.95 0.46 15.31
CA SER A 159 6.62 1.11 16.57
C SER A 159 6.37 2.60 16.38
N GLU A 160 5.21 3.08 16.82
CA GLU A 160 4.95 4.52 16.97
C GLU A 160 5.91 5.19 17.97
N ASN A 161 6.57 4.39 18.82
CA ASN A 161 7.53 4.81 19.82
C ASN A 161 8.95 4.34 19.50
N LYS A 162 9.39 4.42 18.21
CA LYS A 162 10.81 4.23 17.94
C LYS A 162 11.61 5.27 18.71
N PRO A 163 12.50 4.87 19.65
CA PRO A 163 13.43 5.83 20.23
C PRO A 163 14.20 6.47 19.06
N GLU A 164 14.16 7.79 19.02
CA GLU A 164 14.98 8.55 18.08
C GLU A 164 16.43 8.03 18.19
N PRO A 165 17.09 7.72 17.06
CA PRO A 165 18.49 7.25 17.14
C PRO A 165 19.28 8.26 17.96
N PRO A 166 20.16 7.82 18.90
CA PRO A 166 20.90 8.72 19.74
C PRO A 166 21.59 9.74 18.85
N GLY A 167 21.21 11.01 19.03
CA GLY A 167 21.85 12.11 18.30
C GLY A 167 23.37 12.00 18.49
N PRO A 168 24.18 12.58 17.57
CA PRO A 168 25.63 12.48 17.63
C PRO A 168 26.08 12.86 19.05
N ALA A 169 26.84 11.94 19.67
CA ALA A 169 27.35 12.08 21.02
C ALA A 169 27.96 13.48 21.14
N LYS A 170 27.36 14.32 21.97
CA LYS A 170 27.97 15.59 22.34
C LYS A 170 29.26 15.20 23.07
N ASP A 171 30.41 15.48 22.44
CA ASP A 171 31.69 15.27 23.00
C ASP A 171 31.74 15.78 24.44
N GLY A 172 31.75 14.83 25.37
CA GLY A 172 31.79 15.10 26.79
C GLY A 172 33.06 15.87 27.10
N LYS A 173 32.92 17.16 27.36
CA LYS A 173 33.99 17.95 27.99
C LYS A 173 34.45 17.21 29.20
N LYS A 174 35.70 16.66 29.08
CA LYS A 174 36.45 16.01 30.11
C LYS A 174 36.46 16.91 31.36
N GLN A 175 35.61 16.59 32.35
CA GLN A 175 35.69 17.21 33.67
C GLN A 175 37.05 16.83 34.27
N ARG A 176 37.92 17.82 34.37
CA ARG A 176 39.14 17.70 35.12
C ARG A 176 38.74 17.56 36.59
N HIS A 177 39.08 16.40 37.16
CA HIS A 177 39.07 16.16 38.60
C HIS A 177 40.09 17.11 39.23
N PRO A 178 39.75 17.88 40.28
CA PRO A 178 40.77 18.61 41.04
C PRO A 178 41.59 17.62 41.84
N GLU A 179 42.87 17.62 41.57
CA GLU A 179 43.91 16.90 42.28
C GLU A 179 43.95 17.41 43.72
N LYS A 180 43.71 16.51 44.66
CA LYS A 180 43.84 16.75 46.10
C LYS A 180 45.30 16.70 46.47
N ASP A 181 45.90 17.85 46.84
CA ASP A 181 47.22 17.94 47.43
C ASP A 181 47.33 17.10 48.69
N PRO A 182 48.41 16.31 48.85
CA PRO A 182 48.68 15.63 50.10
C PRO A 182 49.31 16.60 51.13
N LYS A 183 48.63 16.78 52.26
CA LYS A 183 49.08 17.50 53.43
C LYS A 183 50.31 16.83 53.98
N LYS A 184 51.45 17.56 54.03
CA LYS A 184 52.65 17.23 54.78
C LYS A 184 52.41 17.50 56.27
N ASP A 185 52.67 16.54 57.09
CA ASP A 185 53.19 16.67 58.47
C ASP A 185 54.42 15.74 58.61
#